data_ff62730ae323291f6ed25b15fd27b70a
#
_entry.id   ff62730ae323291f6ed25b15fd27b70a
#
_cell.length_a   1.000
_cell.length_b   1.000
_cell.length_c   1.000
_cell.angle_alpha   90.00
_cell.angle_beta   90.00
_cell.angle_gamma   90.00
#
_symmetry.space_group_name_H-M   'P 1'
#
loop_
_entity.id
_entity.type
_entity.pdbx_description
1 polymer ?
#
loop_
_entity_poly.entity_id
_entity_poly.type
_entity_poly.pdbx_seq_one_letter_code
_entity_poly.pdbx_strand_id
1 'polypeptide(L)' 'EQTLSFADTLLEYLHTHGGVCPFGDKSEAEDIKHTFHVSKKVFKRAVGDLYKRHLIMVSDLRIALVEEQEQ' A
#
# COMPACT_ATOMS: atom_id res chain seq x y z
N GLU A 1 -16.18 -17.40 4.19
CA GLU A 1 -15.23 -16.66 4.51
C GLU A 1 -14.91 -15.71 3.54
N GLN A 2 -14.22 -14.72 3.79
CA GLN A 2 -13.93 -13.89 2.83
C GLN A 2 -12.55 -13.82 2.54
N THR A 3 -12.21 -13.44 1.37
CA THR A 3 -10.86 -13.31 0.93
C THR A 3 -10.47 -11.86 1.00
N LEU A 4 -9.46 -11.58 1.75
CA LEU A 4 -8.97 -10.22 1.83
C LEU A 4 -8.15 -9.91 0.60
N SER A 5 -8.37 -8.76 0.01
CA SER A 5 -7.55 -8.37 -1.12
C SER A 5 -6.22 -7.83 -0.57
N PHE A 6 -5.22 -7.75 -1.43
CA PHE A 6 -3.95 -7.22 -0.98
C PHE A 6 -4.10 -5.75 -0.56
N ALA A 7 -5.09 -5.05 -1.09
CA ALA A 7 -5.30 -3.67 -0.69
C ALA A 7 -5.57 -3.60 0.82
N ASP A 8 -6.35 -4.54 1.34
CA ASP A 8 -6.61 -4.57 2.76
C ASP A 8 -5.34 -4.88 3.54
N THR A 9 -4.54 -5.81 3.04
CA THR A 9 -3.29 -6.16 3.67
C THR A 9 -2.35 -4.97 3.70
N LEU A 10 -2.26 -4.25 2.60
CA LEU A 10 -1.39 -3.10 2.51
C LEU A 10 -1.84 -2.01 3.48
N LEU A 11 -3.14 -1.80 3.57
CA LEU A 11 -3.66 -0.79 4.47
C LEU A 11 -3.33 -1.15 5.92
N GLU A 12 -3.47 -2.41 6.26
CA GLU A 12 -3.13 -2.84 7.60
C GLU A 12 -1.63 -2.69 7.86
N TYR A 13 -0.81 -2.99 6.87
CA TYR A 13 0.62 -2.79 7.00
C TYR A 13 0.92 -1.33 7.36
N LEU A 14 0.24 -0.41 6.68
CA LEU A 14 0.46 1.00 6.95
C LEU A 14 0.05 1.35 8.39
N HIS A 15 -1.05 0.79 8.85
CA HIS A 15 -1.49 1.07 10.21
C HIS A 15 -0.50 0.56 11.24
N THR A 16 0.14 -0.56 10.98
CA THR A 16 1.05 -1.14 11.94
C THR A 16 2.47 -0.61 11.83
N HIS A 17 2.74 0.18 10.78
CA HIS A 17 4.07 0.71 10.56
C HIS A 17 4.10 2.23 10.59
N GLY A 18 3.26 2.80 11.40
CA GLY A 18 3.27 4.24 11.58
C GLY A 18 2.73 5.02 10.41
N GLY A 19 2.00 4.36 9.52
CA GLY A 19 1.38 5.04 8.41
C GLY A 19 2.28 5.25 7.21
N VAL A 20 3.43 4.58 7.18
CA VAL A 20 4.37 4.75 6.07
C VAL A 20 4.82 3.39 5.56
N CYS A 21 4.85 3.25 4.26
CA CYS A 21 5.37 2.05 3.62
C CYS A 21 6.61 2.45 2.82
N PRO A 22 7.74 1.78 3.01
CA PRO A 22 8.99 2.17 2.36
C PRO A 22 9.07 1.72 0.90
N PHE A 23 7.94 1.41 0.28
CA PHE A 23 7.90 1.03 -1.12
C PHE A 23 6.93 1.93 -1.86
N GLY A 24 7.28 2.34 -3.03
CA GLY A 24 6.42 3.19 -3.84
C GLY A 24 6.34 2.71 -5.26
N ASP A 25 5.92 3.60 -6.15
CA ASP A 25 5.70 3.23 -7.53
C ASP A 25 6.97 2.78 -8.24
N LYS A 26 8.11 3.30 -7.82
CA LYS A 26 9.37 2.97 -8.46
C LYS A 26 10.20 1.96 -7.70
N SER A 27 9.62 1.33 -6.70
CA SER A 27 10.36 0.31 -5.96
C SER A 27 10.55 -0.93 -6.83
N GLU A 28 11.60 -1.69 -6.52
CA GLU A 28 11.89 -2.88 -7.28
C GLU A 28 10.84 -3.96 -7.01
N ALA A 29 10.46 -4.65 -8.06
CA ALA A 29 9.48 -5.73 -7.92
C ALA A 29 9.98 -6.79 -6.96
N GLU A 30 11.28 -7.03 -6.96
CA GLU A 30 11.85 -8.04 -6.10
C GLU A 30 11.72 -7.68 -4.63
N ASP A 31 11.93 -6.41 -4.31
CA ASP A 31 11.79 -5.96 -2.94
C ASP A 31 10.34 -6.10 -2.47
N ILE A 32 9.42 -5.75 -3.33
CA ILE A 32 8.01 -5.85 -3.00
C ILE A 32 7.62 -7.30 -2.77
N LYS A 33 8.07 -8.17 -3.65
CA LYS A 33 7.75 -9.57 -3.52
C LYS A 33 8.36 -10.16 -2.25
N HIS A 34 9.56 -9.73 -1.93
CA HIS A 34 10.24 -10.24 -0.75
C HIS A 34 9.52 -9.81 0.53
N THR A 35 8.99 -8.61 0.54
CA THR A 35 8.34 -8.09 1.73
C THR A 35 6.88 -8.52 1.84
N PHE A 36 6.16 -8.46 0.73
CA PHE A 36 4.73 -8.70 0.76
C PHE A 36 4.31 -10.02 0.13
N HIS A 37 5.24 -10.68 -0.55
CA HIS A 37 4.97 -11.96 -1.21
C HIS A 37 3.94 -11.84 -2.32
N VAL A 38 3.91 -10.69 -2.97
CA VAL A 38 3.03 -10.47 -4.12
C VAL A 38 3.84 -9.83 -5.23
N SER A 39 3.35 -9.93 -6.45
CA SER A 39 4.05 -9.32 -7.57
C SER A 39 3.85 -7.82 -7.53
N LYS A 40 4.72 -7.10 -8.22
CA LYS A 40 4.58 -5.66 -8.28
C LYS A 40 3.27 -5.25 -8.93
N LYS A 41 2.79 -6.06 -9.86
CA LYS A 41 1.52 -5.78 -10.50
C LYS A 41 0.39 -5.76 -9.48
N VAL A 42 0.36 -6.75 -8.59
CA VAL A 42 -0.64 -6.80 -7.54
C VAL A 42 -0.46 -5.64 -6.58
N PHE A 43 0.78 -5.32 -6.26
CA PHE A 43 1.08 -4.22 -5.37
C PHE A 43 0.56 -2.90 -5.96
N LYS A 44 0.87 -2.63 -7.22
CA LYS A 44 0.45 -1.40 -7.84
C LYS A 44 -1.07 -1.31 -7.95
N ARG A 45 -1.70 -2.42 -8.18
CA ARG A 45 -3.16 -2.43 -8.27
C ARG A 45 -3.78 -2.08 -6.92
N ALA A 46 -3.23 -2.64 -5.85
CA ALA A 46 -3.73 -2.33 -4.51
C ALA A 46 -3.48 -0.88 -4.17
N VAL A 47 -2.31 -0.38 -4.51
CA VAL A 47 -1.96 1.01 -4.26
C VAL A 47 -2.95 1.92 -5.00
N GLY A 48 -3.23 1.62 -6.25
CA GLY A 48 -4.17 2.42 -7.02
C GLY A 48 -5.56 2.41 -6.42
N ASP A 49 -5.98 1.24 -5.92
CA ASP A 49 -7.29 1.12 -5.30
C ASP A 49 -7.39 1.99 -4.05
N LEU A 50 -6.39 1.90 -3.20
CA LEU A 50 -6.39 2.70 -1.97
C LEU A 50 -6.26 4.19 -2.27
N TYR A 51 -5.49 4.52 -3.29
CA TYR A 51 -5.33 5.90 -3.67
C TYR A 51 -6.66 6.48 -4.16
N LYS A 52 -7.41 5.70 -4.92
CA LYS A 52 -8.70 6.15 -5.41
C LYS A 52 -9.68 6.37 -4.26
N ARG A 53 -9.51 5.64 -3.18
CA ARG A 53 -10.36 5.81 -2.01
C ARG A 53 -9.88 6.94 -1.11
N HIS A 54 -8.80 7.61 -1.51
CA HIS A 54 -8.22 8.71 -0.73
C HIS A 54 -7.74 8.24 0.64
N LEU A 55 -7.28 7.00 0.71
CA LEU A 55 -6.79 6.46 1.96
C LEU A 55 -5.28 6.58 2.10
N ILE A 56 -4.59 6.76 1.00
CA ILE A 56 -3.13 6.84 1.02
C ILE A 56 -2.64 7.90 0.06
N MET A 57 -1.39 8.31 0.28
CA MET A 57 -0.70 9.17 -0.65
C MET A 57 0.46 8.37 -1.23
N VAL A 58 0.68 8.50 -2.52
CA VAL A 58 1.68 7.70 -3.22
C VAL A 58 2.82 8.57 -3.68
N SER A 59 4.03 8.14 -3.39
CA SER A 59 5.23 8.81 -3.88
C SER A 59 6.04 7.79 -4.67
N ASP A 60 7.12 8.25 -5.29
CA ASP A 60 7.95 7.35 -6.09
C ASP A 60 8.51 6.19 -5.26
N LEU A 61 8.96 6.49 -4.05
CA LEU A 61 9.62 5.49 -3.23
C LEU A 61 8.94 5.26 -1.89
N ARG A 62 7.75 5.79 -1.71
CA ARG A 62 7.10 5.68 -0.43
C ARG A 62 5.60 5.86 -0.55
N ILE A 63 4.88 5.23 0.33
CA ILE A 63 3.43 5.38 0.42
C ILE A 63 3.12 5.74 1.86
N ALA A 64 2.22 6.66 2.06
CA ALA A 64 1.85 7.10 3.40
C ALA A 64 0.34 7.09 3.55
N LEU A 65 -0.13 6.80 4.77
CA LEU A 65 -1.55 6.89 5.04
C LEU A 65 -1.96 8.35 5.06
N VAL A 66 -3.12 8.64 4.49
CA VAL A 66 -3.68 9.96 4.58
C VAL A 66 -4.29 10.08 5.96
N GLU A 67 -3.86 11.07 6.69
CA GLU A 67 -4.43 11.26 7.97
C GLU A 67 -5.75 11.91 7.80
N GLU A 68 -6.82 11.19 8.17
CA GLU A 68 -8.07 11.68 7.88
C GLU A 68 -8.61 12.49 8.89
N GLN A 69 -9.00 13.48 8.73
CA GLN A 69 -9.50 14.22 9.76
C GLN A 69 -10.86 14.34 9.79
N GLU A 70 -11.50 14.34 10.20
CA GLU A 70 -12.61 14.45 10.18
C GLU A 70 -13.17 15.25 10.10
N GLN A 71 -13.62 15.44 9.88
CA GLN A 71 -14.16 16.15 9.73
C GLN A 71 -14.85 16.32 10.00
#